data_f5ccecb39e5afea7acc4d41e5fa0150c
#
_entry.id   f5ccecb39e5afea7acc4d41e5fa0150c
#
_cell.length_a   1.000
_cell.length_b   1.000
_cell.length_c   1.000
_cell.angle_alpha   90.00
_cell.angle_beta   90.00
_cell.angle_gamma   90.00
#
_symmetry.space_group_name_H-M   'P 1'
#
loop_
_entity.id
_entity.type
_entity.pdbx_description
1 polymer ?
#
loop_
_entity_poly.entity_id
_entity_poly.type
_entity_poly.pdbx_seq_one_letter_code
_entity_poly.pdbx_strand_id
1 'polypeptide(L)'
;MIKLPILALLIFLSNLVSAQVNRNEMPKPTAPKKIGFKDSELFTTKNGIKVILSENHKIPKVSLDLRMGYNPGFEGEKVGLGAIMGDLIMSGTDIRSKDQLDKEVDFIGASLSASSTNVFLSCLTKHLEKGLDLMSDVTMNANFPTLEFDRIVNQYESNLLSYKSDADAMAQNALSTVNFPNHPYGETMTTTSLANIKLEDIKNNFKACFTPKGAYLVIVGDINRAEAEAMIEKYFGKWTGSAPTMPSFENPIKNNGNQVYFVNKPGAVQSVIKITFPISMRNGSKDNLKMNVLNDVFGGGGFGTRLMQNLREDKAYTYGCYSGLNIEDNGGWVSAGGNFRNAVTDSAITQILMEFNRLNAEVITDKEIGLTKAVKAGNFSRSLERSQTVARFAFNIEKYGLPKDYYKTYLQSLDAISPADLQHIAKTYIPTNNFNIIVVGNEEIMEKIKRFDSDGKVTILDEFGHVIN
;
A
#
# COMPACT_ATOMS: atom_id res chain seq x y z
N MET A 1 52.31 33.33 44.31
CA MET A 1 50.83 33.12 44.21
C MET A 1 50.38 32.83 42.79
N ILE A 2 50.91 31.75 42.13
CA ILE A 2 50.54 31.41 40.70
C ILE A 2 50.13 29.92 40.57
N LYS A 3 49.83 29.23 41.66
CA LYS A 3 49.52 27.77 41.59
C LYS A 3 48.02 27.42 41.59
N LEU A 4 47.14 28.34 41.93
CA LEU A 4 45.67 28.06 41.99
C LEU A 4 44.98 27.99 40.63
N PRO A 5 45.26 28.86 39.61
CA PRO A 5 44.60 28.78 38.32
C PRO A 5 45.01 27.55 37.47
N ILE A 6 46.23 27.02 37.66
CA ILE A 6 46.72 25.84 36.94
C ILE A 6 46.05 24.57 37.46
N LEU A 7 45.75 24.46 38.74
CA LEU A 7 45.05 23.34 39.35
C LEU A 7 43.57 23.33 38.92
N ALA A 8 42.93 24.52 38.82
CA ALA A 8 41.56 24.65 38.30
C ALA A 8 41.45 24.29 36.80
N LEU A 9 42.46 24.64 36.01
CA LEU A 9 42.49 24.31 34.58
C LEU A 9 42.71 22.80 34.38
N LEU A 10 43.49 22.12 35.20
CA LEU A 10 43.71 20.67 35.16
C LEU A 10 42.44 19.89 35.59
N ILE A 11 41.66 20.39 36.55
CA ILE A 11 40.39 19.80 36.95
C ILE A 11 39.32 20.00 35.85
N PHE A 12 39.34 21.11 35.11
CA PHE A 12 38.44 21.34 33.98
C PHE A 12 38.77 20.45 32.77
N LEU A 13 40.04 20.23 32.50
CA LEU A 13 40.52 19.33 31.43
C LEU A 13 40.22 17.84 31.72
N SER A 14 40.25 17.42 33.01
CA SER A 14 39.94 16.03 33.39
C SER A 14 38.44 15.70 33.20
N ASN A 15 37.53 16.67 33.28
CA ASN A 15 36.09 16.45 32.99
C ASN A 15 35.78 16.37 31.49
N LEU A 16 36.63 16.91 30.61
CA LEU A 16 36.47 16.78 29.16
C LEU A 16 36.86 15.40 28.63
N VAL A 17 37.71 14.67 29.34
CA VAL A 17 38.15 13.31 28.94
C VAL A 17 37.06 12.26 29.27
N SER A 18 36.20 12.53 30.26
CA SER A 18 35.11 11.61 30.66
C SER A 18 33.91 11.59 29.73
N ALA A 19 33.86 12.51 28.78
CA ALA A 19 32.74 12.65 27.85
C ALA A 19 32.95 11.95 26.50
N GLN A 20 34.04 11.20 26.31
CA GLN A 20 34.22 10.42 25.09
C GLN A 20 33.34 9.17 25.12
N VAL A 21 32.23 9.25 24.38
CA VAL A 21 31.43 8.07 24.09
C VAL A 21 32.30 7.04 23.39
N ASN A 22 32.39 5.85 23.95
CA ASN A 22 33.07 4.73 23.29
C ASN A 22 32.30 4.37 22.02
N ARG A 23 32.79 4.82 20.87
CA ARG A 23 32.12 4.60 19.58
C ARG A 23 32.24 3.16 19.08
N ASN A 24 32.99 2.32 19.73
CA ASN A 24 33.13 0.90 19.42
C ASN A 24 32.06 0.04 20.12
N GLU A 25 31.31 0.61 21.04
CA GLU A 25 30.19 -0.07 21.71
C GLU A 25 28.87 0.58 21.30
N MET A 26 27.99 -0.20 20.69
CA MET A 26 26.61 0.25 20.43
C MET A 26 25.89 0.50 21.76
N PRO A 27 25.12 1.60 21.88
CA PRO A 27 24.28 1.82 23.04
C PRO A 27 23.36 0.62 23.28
N LYS A 28 23.29 0.15 24.52
CA LYS A 28 22.38 -0.95 24.86
C LYS A 28 20.93 -0.48 24.65
N PRO A 29 20.10 -1.27 23.97
CA PRO A 29 18.71 -0.93 23.81
C PRO A 29 18.02 -0.86 25.19
N THR A 30 17.25 0.19 25.40
CA THR A 30 16.36 0.30 26.57
C THR A 30 15.01 -0.35 26.28
N ALA A 31 14.30 -0.76 27.32
CA ALA A 31 12.95 -1.30 27.17
C ALA A 31 12.06 -0.28 26.42
N PRO A 32 11.18 -0.76 25.50
CA PRO A 32 10.30 0.11 24.73
C PRO A 32 9.40 0.91 25.65
N LYS A 33 9.43 2.25 25.53
CA LYS A 33 8.53 3.13 26.27
C LYS A 33 7.12 3.07 25.69
N LYS A 34 6.11 3.20 26.56
CA LYS A 34 4.74 3.45 26.10
C LYS A 34 4.72 4.77 25.32
N ILE A 35 4.11 4.74 24.14
CA ILE A 35 3.99 5.92 23.30
C ILE A 35 2.72 6.67 23.71
N GLY A 36 2.89 7.96 24.03
CA GLY A 36 1.79 8.88 24.25
C GLY A 36 1.56 9.76 23.03
N PHE A 37 0.36 9.69 22.46
CA PHE A 37 -0.15 10.67 21.51
C PHE A 37 -1.60 10.99 21.88
N LYS A 38 -2.06 12.21 21.55
CA LYS A 38 -3.46 12.60 21.76
C LYS A 38 -4.33 11.76 20.81
N ASP A 39 -5.35 11.10 21.35
CA ASP A 39 -6.29 10.35 20.52
C ASP A 39 -7.09 11.31 19.64
N SER A 40 -7.44 10.86 18.44
CA SER A 40 -8.37 11.58 17.58
C SER A 40 -9.78 11.48 18.13
N GLU A 41 -10.59 12.51 17.91
CA GLU A 41 -12.00 12.51 18.27
C GLU A 41 -12.82 11.83 17.19
N LEU A 42 -13.84 11.06 17.59
CA LEU A 42 -14.74 10.36 16.69
C LEU A 42 -16.17 10.85 16.90
N PHE A 43 -16.87 11.10 15.80
CA PHE A 43 -18.30 11.40 15.82
C PHE A 43 -18.94 11.03 14.47
N THR A 44 -20.27 11.00 14.45
CA THR A 44 -21.03 10.69 13.22
C THR A 44 -21.98 11.84 12.92
N THR A 45 -22.02 12.28 11.68
CA THR A 45 -22.94 13.31 11.18
C THR A 45 -24.36 12.75 11.04
N LYS A 46 -25.34 13.64 10.91
CA LYS A 46 -26.75 13.25 10.74
C LYS A 46 -27.00 12.40 9.47
N ASN A 47 -26.25 12.64 8.41
CA ASN A 47 -26.33 11.88 7.16
C ASN A 47 -25.45 10.63 7.11
N GLY A 48 -24.72 10.31 8.19
CA GLY A 48 -24.05 9.05 8.39
C GLY A 48 -22.55 9.01 8.07
N ILE A 49 -21.91 10.16 7.83
CA ILE A 49 -20.45 10.24 7.69
C ILE A 49 -19.80 10.03 9.07
N LYS A 50 -18.88 9.10 9.19
CA LYS A 50 -18.04 8.91 10.38
C LYS A 50 -16.85 9.85 10.31
N VAL A 51 -16.73 10.76 11.27
CA VAL A 51 -15.66 11.78 11.29
C VAL A 51 -14.61 11.40 12.30
N ILE A 52 -13.36 11.50 11.88
CA ILE A 52 -12.16 11.31 12.69
C ILE A 52 -11.39 12.63 12.68
N LEU A 53 -11.35 13.32 13.82
CA LEU A 53 -10.72 14.64 13.97
C LEU A 53 -9.44 14.54 14.80
N SER A 54 -8.33 14.97 14.23
CA SER A 54 -7.04 15.13 14.92
C SER A 54 -6.62 16.60 14.88
N GLU A 55 -6.95 17.33 15.94
CA GLU A 55 -6.62 18.75 16.09
C GLU A 55 -5.10 18.97 16.18
N ASN A 56 -4.57 19.91 15.42
CA ASN A 56 -3.17 20.32 15.47
C ASN A 56 -3.01 21.78 15.04
N HIS A 57 -2.82 22.67 15.99
CA HIS A 57 -2.72 24.12 15.81
C HIS A 57 -1.27 24.62 15.60
N LYS A 58 -0.30 23.72 15.37
CA LYS A 58 1.12 24.11 15.16
C LYS A 58 1.36 24.86 13.84
N ILE A 59 0.55 24.55 12.84
CA ILE A 59 0.64 25.15 11.50
C ILE A 59 -0.80 25.48 11.07
N PRO A 60 -1.08 26.68 10.52
CA PRO A 60 -2.42 27.09 10.08
C PRO A 60 -2.83 26.38 8.78
N LYS A 61 -2.97 25.06 8.84
CA LYS A 61 -3.28 24.17 7.71
C LYS A 61 -4.25 23.10 8.15
N VAL A 62 -5.21 22.78 7.28
CA VAL A 62 -6.16 21.69 7.47
C VAL A 62 -6.09 20.74 6.28
N SER A 63 -6.14 19.44 6.56
CA SER A 63 -6.27 18.39 5.54
C SER A 63 -7.49 17.55 5.83
N LEU A 64 -8.28 17.26 4.80
CA LEU A 64 -9.46 16.42 4.84
C LEU A 64 -9.30 15.27 3.85
N ASP A 65 -9.57 14.05 4.30
CA ASP A 65 -9.56 12.83 3.46
C ASP A 65 -10.92 12.15 3.62
N LEU A 66 -11.79 12.37 2.64
CA LEU A 66 -13.13 11.77 2.58
C LEU A 66 -13.01 10.44 1.83
N ARG A 67 -13.20 9.35 2.54
CA ARG A 67 -13.11 7.98 2.03
C ARG A 67 -14.50 7.38 1.90
N MET A 68 -14.80 6.88 0.74
CA MET A 68 -16.09 6.23 0.49
C MET A 68 -16.18 4.91 1.25
N GLY A 69 -17.38 4.59 1.72
CA GLY A 69 -17.64 3.41 2.54
C GLY A 69 -17.89 2.13 1.74
N TYR A 70 -17.22 1.95 0.59
CA TYR A 70 -17.37 0.75 -0.21
C TYR A 70 -16.01 0.15 -0.61
N ASN A 71 -16.02 -1.14 -0.93
CA ASN A 71 -14.91 -1.80 -1.60
C ASN A 71 -15.32 -2.04 -3.06
N PRO A 72 -14.42 -1.80 -4.03
CA PRO A 72 -14.70 -2.12 -5.44
C PRO A 72 -15.14 -3.56 -5.61
N GLY A 73 -16.21 -3.76 -6.40
CA GLY A 73 -16.68 -5.07 -6.82
C GLY A 73 -16.08 -5.48 -8.16
N PHE A 74 -16.61 -6.56 -8.74
CA PHE A 74 -16.27 -6.92 -10.12
C PHE A 74 -16.75 -5.86 -11.10
N GLU A 75 -15.84 -5.46 -11.99
CA GLU A 75 -16.14 -4.59 -13.13
C GLU A 75 -16.37 -5.41 -14.41
N GLY A 76 -15.87 -6.65 -14.48
CA GLY A 76 -16.10 -7.62 -15.53
C GLY A 76 -15.66 -7.12 -16.91
N GLU A 77 -16.60 -7.05 -17.86
CA GLU A 77 -16.29 -6.56 -19.21
C GLU A 77 -15.93 -5.06 -19.26
N LYS A 78 -16.03 -4.33 -18.13
CA LYS A 78 -15.78 -2.89 -18.03
C LYS A 78 -14.66 -2.59 -17.01
N VAL A 79 -13.70 -3.49 -16.89
CA VAL A 79 -12.54 -3.27 -16.00
C VAL A 79 -11.84 -1.97 -16.36
N GLY A 80 -11.67 -1.10 -15.36
CA GLY A 80 -11.19 0.28 -15.51
C GLY A 80 -12.26 1.34 -15.25
N LEU A 81 -13.52 0.94 -15.09
CA LEU A 81 -14.64 1.84 -14.83
C LEU A 81 -14.38 2.73 -13.60
N GLY A 82 -13.96 2.14 -12.48
CA GLY A 82 -13.65 2.89 -11.27
C GLY A 82 -12.45 3.82 -11.44
N ALA A 83 -11.41 3.37 -12.13
CA ALA A 83 -10.21 4.19 -12.36
C ALA A 83 -10.54 5.43 -13.20
N ILE A 84 -11.22 5.26 -14.33
CA ILE A 84 -11.65 6.37 -15.20
C ILE A 84 -12.63 7.29 -14.48
N MET A 85 -13.57 6.75 -13.70
CA MET A 85 -14.46 7.55 -12.87
C MET A 85 -13.66 8.43 -11.90
N GLY A 86 -12.68 7.86 -11.21
CA GLY A 86 -11.83 8.59 -10.26
C GLY A 86 -11.13 9.79 -10.89
N ASP A 87 -10.53 9.59 -12.07
CA ASP A 87 -9.84 10.64 -12.82
C ASP A 87 -10.79 11.73 -13.36
N LEU A 88 -12.04 11.36 -13.64
CA LEU A 88 -13.05 12.28 -14.15
C LEU A 88 -13.71 13.16 -13.09
N ILE A 89 -13.68 12.78 -11.80
CA ILE A 89 -14.32 13.57 -10.73
C ILE A 89 -13.83 15.03 -10.71
N MET A 90 -12.54 15.23 -11.02
CA MET A 90 -11.92 16.55 -11.06
C MET A 90 -12.08 17.27 -12.41
N SER A 91 -12.83 16.71 -13.36
CA SER A 91 -12.97 17.27 -14.71
C SER A 91 -14.07 18.32 -14.86
N GLY A 92 -14.77 18.65 -13.77
CA GLY A 92 -15.82 19.69 -13.72
C GLY A 92 -17.02 19.26 -12.89
N THR A 93 -17.85 20.23 -12.57
CA THR A 93 -19.09 20.06 -11.81
C THR A 93 -20.26 20.73 -12.56
N ASP A 94 -21.46 20.59 -12.03
CA ASP A 94 -22.65 21.25 -12.61
C ASP A 94 -22.54 22.79 -12.67
N ILE A 95 -21.67 23.40 -11.83
CA ILE A 95 -21.51 24.84 -11.71
C ILE A 95 -20.10 25.35 -12.04
N ARG A 96 -19.11 24.48 -12.22
CA ARG A 96 -17.73 24.83 -12.55
C ARG A 96 -17.19 23.97 -13.69
N SER A 97 -16.64 24.61 -14.71
CA SER A 97 -15.82 23.90 -15.69
C SER A 97 -14.52 23.45 -15.04
N LYS A 98 -13.79 22.50 -15.69
CA LYS A 98 -12.45 22.06 -15.25
C LYS A 98 -11.51 23.24 -15.03
N ASP A 99 -11.42 24.15 -16.00
CA ASP A 99 -10.54 25.33 -15.93
C ASP A 99 -10.90 26.27 -14.77
N GLN A 100 -12.18 26.42 -14.46
CA GLN A 100 -12.63 27.20 -13.31
C GLN A 100 -12.25 26.51 -12.00
N LEU A 101 -12.47 25.19 -11.91
CA LEU A 101 -12.11 24.41 -10.73
C LEU A 101 -10.60 24.48 -10.47
N ASP A 102 -9.78 24.25 -11.49
CA ASP A 102 -8.32 24.31 -11.39
C ASP A 102 -7.85 25.71 -10.94
N LYS A 103 -8.37 26.78 -11.56
CA LYS A 103 -8.04 28.16 -11.17
C LYS A 103 -8.43 28.51 -9.75
N GLU A 104 -9.60 28.05 -9.29
CA GLU A 104 -10.05 28.31 -7.93
C GLU A 104 -9.23 27.55 -6.88
N VAL A 105 -8.82 26.31 -7.17
CA VAL A 105 -7.90 25.50 -6.33
C VAL A 105 -6.52 26.17 -6.25
N ASP A 106 -5.97 26.56 -7.40
CA ASP A 106 -4.65 27.19 -7.48
C ASP A 106 -4.65 28.57 -6.78
N PHE A 107 -5.72 29.36 -6.93
CA PHE A 107 -5.84 30.68 -6.31
C PHE A 107 -5.73 30.65 -4.78
N ILE A 108 -6.25 29.60 -4.15
CA ILE A 108 -6.15 29.45 -2.69
C ILE A 108 -4.91 28.62 -2.26
N GLY A 109 -4.08 28.19 -3.22
CA GLY A 109 -2.91 27.34 -2.96
C GLY A 109 -3.26 26.02 -2.30
N ALA A 110 -4.43 25.45 -2.63
CA ALA A 110 -4.88 24.17 -2.11
C ALA A 110 -4.37 23.01 -2.96
N SER A 111 -4.41 21.81 -2.35
CA SER A 111 -4.36 20.54 -3.07
C SER A 111 -5.74 19.90 -2.97
N LEU A 112 -6.41 19.72 -4.08
CA LEU A 112 -7.68 18.98 -4.18
C LEU A 112 -7.48 17.87 -5.20
N SER A 113 -7.81 16.63 -4.82
CA SER A 113 -7.69 15.46 -5.70
C SER A 113 -8.78 14.44 -5.39
N ALA A 114 -9.09 13.61 -6.36
CA ALA A 114 -10.07 12.55 -6.20
C ALA A 114 -9.57 11.23 -6.79
N SER A 115 -10.13 10.12 -6.32
CA SER A 115 -10.01 8.79 -6.88
C SER A 115 -11.39 8.11 -6.86
N SER A 116 -11.48 6.89 -7.33
CA SER A 116 -12.73 6.12 -7.24
C SER A 116 -13.27 5.95 -5.81
N THR A 117 -12.42 6.06 -4.80
CA THR A 117 -12.78 5.74 -3.41
C THR A 117 -12.52 6.86 -2.41
N ASN A 118 -11.93 7.98 -2.83
CA ASN A 118 -11.69 9.10 -1.92
C ASN A 118 -11.64 10.46 -2.62
N VAL A 119 -11.87 11.52 -1.83
CA VAL A 119 -11.59 12.91 -2.19
C VAL A 119 -10.73 13.52 -1.11
N PHE A 120 -9.60 14.11 -1.50
CA PHE A 120 -8.63 14.71 -0.59
C PHE A 120 -8.54 16.21 -0.82
N LEU A 121 -8.57 16.98 0.28
CA LEU A 121 -8.33 18.41 0.30
C LEU A 121 -7.23 18.75 1.30
N SER A 122 -6.34 19.66 0.95
CA SER A 122 -5.40 20.28 1.88
C SER A 122 -5.20 21.75 1.56
N CYS A 123 -5.45 22.65 2.53
CA CYS A 123 -5.33 24.09 2.35
C CYS A 123 -4.92 24.79 3.65
N LEU A 124 -4.59 26.09 3.56
CA LEU A 124 -4.43 26.91 4.74
C LEU A 124 -5.78 27.13 5.43
N THR A 125 -5.79 27.21 6.77
CA THR A 125 -7.01 27.42 7.58
C THR A 125 -7.85 28.59 7.11
N LYS A 126 -7.22 29.72 6.73
CA LYS A 126 -7.92 30.91 6.20
C LYS A 126 -8.69 30.66 4.90
N HIS A 127 -8.40 29.59 4.19
CA HIS A 127 -9.06 29.21 2.93
C HIS A 127 -9.93 27.96 3.07
N LEU A 128 -10.11 27.44 4.30
CA LEU A 128 -10.83 26.20 4.53
C LEU A 128 -12.27 26.23 4.00
N GLU A 129 -12.97 27.36 4.20
CA GLU A 129 -14.35 27.52 3.72
C GLU A 129 -14.47 27.39 2.21
N LYS A 130 -13.55 28.04 1.46
CA LYS A 130 -13.47 27.91 0.02
C LYS A 130 -13.02 26.52 -0.43
N GLY A 131 -12.07 25.91 0.28
CA GLY A 131 -11.65 24.55 0.02
C GLY A 131 -12.79 23.53 0.18
N LEU A 132 -13.61 23.68 1.22
CA LEU A 132 -14.77 22.81 1.46
C LEU A 132 -15.88 23.02 0.42
N ASP A 133 -16.09 24.26 -0.05
CA ASP A 133 -17.00 24.57 -1.15
C ASP A 133 -16.58 23.77 -2.42
N LEU A 134 -15.29 23.79 -2.77
CA LEU A 134 -14.75 23.04 -3.90
C LEU A 134 -14.82 21.52 -3.69
N MET A 135 -14.40 21.05 -2.50
CA MET A 135 -14.42 19.61 -2.17
C MET A 135 -15.83 19.03 -2.19
N SER A 136 -16.79 19.72 -1.59
CA SER A 136 -18.18 19.27 -1.58
C SER A 136 -18.80 19.28 -2.97
N ASP A 137 -18.46 20.25 -3.80
CA ASP A 137 -18.95 20.36 -5.16
C ASP A 137 -18.48 19.19 -6.03
N VAL A 138 -17.16 18.87 -6.04
CA VAL A 138 -16.65 17.72 -6.79
C VAL A 138 -17.14 16.38 -6.22
N THR A 139 -17.45 16.31 -4.91
CA THR A 139 -17.97 15.09 -4.27
C THR A 139 -19.43 14.80 -4.64
N MET A 140 -20.25 15.83 -4.82
CA MET A 140 -21.67 15.68 -4.98
C MET A 140 -22.19 16.00 -6.38
N ASN A 141 -21.50 16.87 -7.12
CA ASN A 141 -21.98 17.50 -8.35
C ASN A 141 -21.03 17.29 -9.55
N ALA A 142 -20.13 16.30 -9.50
CA ALA A 142 -19.28 15.97 -10.66
C ALA A 142 -20.16 15.68 -11.89
N ASN A 143 -19.91 16.36 -13.03
CA ASN A 143 -20.78 16.30 -14.21
C ASN A 143 -20.24 15.46 -15.37
N PHE A 144 -18.97 15.05 -15.31
CA PHE A 144 -18.32 14.16 -16.28
C PHE A 144 -18.47 14.64 -17.75
N PRO A 145 -17.77 15.71 -18.16
CA PRO A 145 -17.88 16.23 -19.53
C PRO A 145 -17.41 15.22 -20.57
N THR A 146 -18.15 15.04 -21.67
CA THR A 146 -17.82 14.08 -22.74
C THR A 146 -16.40 14.29 -23.29
N LEU A 147 -15.99 15.53 -23.50
CA LEU A 147 -14.65 15.83 -24.02
C LEU A 147 -13.53 15.35 -23.08
N GLU A 148 -13.71 15.48 -21.76
CA GLU A 148 -12.74 14.98 -20.76
C GLU A 148 -12.78 13.46 -20.66
N PHE A 149 -13.96 12.85 -20.78
CA PHE A 149 -14.08 11.40 -20.86
C PHE A 149 -13.30 10.84 -22.06
N ASP A 150 -13.50 11.39 -23.25
CA ASP A 150 -12.77 10.95 -24.45
C ASP A 150 -11.25 11.15 -24.28
N ARG A 151 -10.84 12.27 -23.71
CA ARG A 151 -9.41 12.55 -23.45
C ARG A 151 -8.79 11.54 -22.49
N ILE A 152 -9.49 11.20 -21.39
CA ILE A 152 -9.01 10.24 -20.38
C ILE A 152 -8.98 8.83 -20.95
N VAL A 153 -10.01 8.40 -21.69
CA VAL A 153 -10.03 7.09 -22.36
C VAL A 153 -8.84 6.96 -23.33
N ASN A 154 -8.58 7.97 -24.17
CA ASN A 154 -7.43 7.98 -25.07
C ASN A 154 -6.08 7.90 -24.32
N GLN A 155 -5.98 8.55 -23.14
CA GLN A 155 -4.80 8.44 -22.31
C GLN A 155 -4.60 7.02 -21.76
N TYR A 156 -5.68 6.37 -21.29
CA TYR A 156 -5.62 4.98 -20.84
C TYR A 156 -5.28 4.02 -21.97
N GLU A 157 -5.85 4.22 -23.18
CA GLU A 157 -5.50 3.41 -24.35
C GLU A 157 -4.00 3.50 -24.67
N SER A 158 -3.45 4.73 -24.67
CA SER A 158 -2.01 4.94 -24.88
C SER A 158 -1.16 4.25 -23.80
N ASN A 159 -1.60 4.31 -22.53
CA ASN A 159 -0.91 3.64 -21.43
C ASN A 159 -0.94 2.12 -21.59
N LEU A 160 -2.08 1.53 -21.98
CA LEU A 160 -2.21 0.09 -22.19
C LEU A 160 -1.30 -0.41 -23.33
N LEU A 161 -1.14 0.37 -24.41
CA LEU A 161 -0.21 0.04 -25.48
C LEU A 161 1.24 -0.01 -25.00
N SER A 162 1.60 0.78 -24.00
CA SER A 162 2.96 0.79 -23.43
C SER A 162 3.29 -0.48 -22.64
N TYR A 163 2.30 -1.24 -22.16
CA TYR A 163 2.52 -2.48 -21.40
C TYR A 163 3.29 -3.53 -22.20
N LYS A 164 3.15 -3.57 -23.54
CA LYS A 164 3.94 -4.46 -24.41
C LYS A 164 5.46 -4.26 -24.32
N SER A 165 5.89 -3.10 -23.82
CA SER A 165 7.31 -2.79 -23.64
C SER A 165 7.78 -2.84 -22.17
N ASP A 166 6.87 -2.99 -21.21
CA ASP A 166 7.16 -2.97 -19.77
C ASP A 166 7.01 -4.37 -19.15
N ALA A 167 8.14 -5.04 -18.93
CA ALA A 167 8.16 -6.38 -18.35
C ALA A 167 7.68 -6.42 -16.87
N ASP A 168 7.89 -5.34 -16.11
CA ASP A 168 7.44 -5.27 -14.73
C ASP A 168 5.92 -5.10 -14.66
N ALA A 169 5.32 -4.30 -15.56
CA ALA A 169 3.88 -4.18 -15.70
C ALA A 169 3.23 -5.52 -16.11
N MET A 170 3.79 -6.21 -17.12
CA MET A 170 3.33 -7.55 -17.50
C MET A 170 3.37 -8.53 -16.31
N ALA A 171 4.47 -8.55 -15.55
CA ALA A 171 4.61 -9.42 -14.39
C ALA A 171 3.61 -9.06 -13.27
N GLN A 172 3.28 -7.77 -13.10
CA GLN A 172 2.29 -7.33 -12.10
C GLN A 172 0.87 -7.72 -12.53
N ASN A 173 0.51 -7.57 -13.80
CA ASN A 173 -0.77 -8.03 -14.34
C ASN A 173 -0.94 -9.54 -14.13
N ALA A 174 0.08 -10.33 -14.55
CA ALA A 174 0.08 -11.77 -14.34
C ALA A 174 -0.04 -12.16 -12.85
N LEU A 175 0.65 -11.44 -11.95
CA LEU A 175 0.55 -11.68 -10.50
C LEU A 175 -0.89 -11.49 -10.00
N SER A 176 -1.56 -10.44 -10.45
CA SER A 176 -2.95 -10.17 -10.06
C SER A 176 -3.89 -11.27 -10.54
N THR A 177 -3.85 -11.59 -11.82
CA THR A 177 -4.77 -12.57 -12.44
C THR A 177 -4.59 -13.99 -11.90
N VAL A 178 -3.35 -14.44 -11.71
CA VAL A 178 -3.09 -15.83 -11.25
C VAL A 178 -3.34 -16.02 -9.75
N ASN A 179 -3.15 -14.98 -8.92
CA ASN A 179 -3.44 -15.07 -7.50
C ASN A 179 -4.93 -14.95 -7.19
N PHE A 180 -5.67 -14.24 -8.03
CA PHE A 180 -7.06 -13.86 -7.76
C PHE A 180 -7.99 -14.14 -8.95
N PRO A 181 -8.02 -15.38 -9.47
CA PRO A 181 -8.99 -15.72 -10.49
C PRO A 181 -10.41 -15.53 -9.95
N ASN A 182 -11.29 -14.93 -10.73
CA ASN A 182 -12.68 -14.62 -10.34
C ASN A 182 -12.82 -13.74 -9.08
N HIS A 183 -11.89 -12.79 -8.90
CA HIS A 183 -11.90 -11.84 -7.80
C HIS A 183 -11.55 -10.44 -8.32
N PRO A 184 -12.09 -9.33 -7.77
CA PRO A 184 -11.77 -7.97 -8.24
C PRO A 184 -10.27 -7.64 -8.24
N TYR A 185 -9.50 -8.23 -7.32
CA TYR A 185 -8.05 -8.01 -7.27
C TYR A 185 -7.28 -8.67 -8.42
N GLY A 186 -7.92 -9.58 -9.16
CA GLY A 186 -7.36 -10.23 -10.33
C GLY A 186 -7.81 -9.60 -11.66
N GLU A 187 -8.72 -8.65 -11.63
CA GLU A 187 -9.14 -7.96 -12.85
C GLU A 187 -8.05 -7.02 -13.36
N THR A 188 -7.74 -7.13 -14.65
CA THR A 188 -6.78 -6.24 -15.33
C THR A 188 -7.46 -5.54 -16.49
N MET A 189 -7.23 -4.22 -16.59
CA MET A 189 -7.78 -3.42 -17.68
C MET A 189 -7.12 -3.81 -19.00
N THR A 190 -7.95 -4.00 -20.03
CA THR A 190 -7.53 -4.30 -21.41
C THR A 190 -8.08 -3.26 -22.37
N THR A 191 -7.59 -3.24 -23.61
CA THR A 191 -8.16 -2.38 -24.65
C THR A 191 -9.63 -2.72 -24.92
N THR A 192 -10.01 -4.00 -24.79
CA THR A 192 -11.41 -4.43 -24.94
C THR A 192 -12.28 -3.94 -23.81
N SER A 193 -11.86 -4.12 -22.54
CA SER A 193 -12.65 -3.65 -21.39
C SER A 193 -12.78 -2.12 -21.39
N LEU A 194 -11.71 -1.41 -21.77
CA LEU A 194 -11.73 0.04 -21.94
C LEU A 194 -12.75 0.51 -22.98
N ALA A 195 -12.80 -0.16 -24.15
CA ALA A 195 -13.75 0.17 -25.22
C ALA A 195 -15.22 -0.07 -24.84
N ASN A 196 -15.49 -0.94 -23.85
CA ASN A 196 -16.83 -1.24 -23.35
C ASN A 196 -17.36 -0.19 -22.37
N ILE A 197 -16.51 0.67 -21.82
CA ILE A 197 -16.89 1.68 -20.83
C ILE A 197 -17.56 2.85 -21.53
N LYS A 198 -18.75 3.23 -21.08
CA LYS A 198 -19.51 4.37 -21.57
C LYS A 198 -19.62 5.44 -20.48
N LEU A 199 -19.79 6.69 -20.89
CA LEU A 199 -19.96 7.81 -19.96
C LEU A 199 -21.14 7.61 -19.00
N GLU A 200 -22.21 6.95 -19.45
CA GLU A 200 -23.37 6.63 -18.60
C GLU A 200 -23.02 5.62 -17.50
N ASP A 201 -22.09 4.69 -17.76
CA ASP A 201 -21.60 3.75 -16.74
C ASP A 201 -20.87 4.50 -15.62
N ILE A 202 -20.04 5.49 -16.00
CA ILE A 202 -19.32 6.38 -15.05
C ILE A 202 -20.33 7.10 -14.15
N LYS A 203 -21.36 7.74 -14.74
CA LYS A 203 -22.39 8.48 -13.99
C LYS A 203 -23.15 7.59 -13.02
N ASN A 204 -23.51 6.38 -13.46
CA ASN A 204 -24.24 5.42 -12.65
C ASN A 204 -23.36 4.90 -11.50
N ASN A 205 -22.11 4.57 -11.76
CA ASN A 205 -21.17 4.12 -10.74
C ASN A 205 -20.90 5.21 -9.70
N PHE A 206 -20.71 6.45 -10.12
CA PHE A 206 -20.54 7.58 -9.21
C PHE A 206 -21.72 7.73 -8.25
N LYS A 207 -22.95 7.73 -8.78
CA LYS A 207 -24.19 7.83 -7.96
C LYS A 207 -24.33 6.67 -6.98
N ALA A 208 -23.88 5.47 -7.35
CA ALA A 208 -23.96 4.28 -6.51
C ALA A 208 -22.90 4.29 -5.39
N CYS A 209 -21.70 4.81 -5.65
CA CYS A 209 -20.56 4.68 -4.78
C CYS A 209 -20.29 5.94 -3.93
N PHE A 210 -20.57 7.13 -4.46
CA PHE A 210 -20.35 8.40 -3.76
C PHE A 210 -21.55 8.75 -2.90
N THR A 211 -21.61 8.18 -1.71
CA THR A 211 -22.71 8.36 -0.76
C THR A 211 -22.19 8.58 0.66
N PRO A 212 -22.91 9.34 1.52
CA PRO A 212 -22.42 9.68 2.86
C PRO A 212 -22.45 8.49 3.83
N LYS A 213 -23.39 7.55 3.61
CA LYS A 213 -23.55 6.41 4.55
C LYS A 213 -22.39 5.43 4.43
N GLY A 214 -21.69 5.23 5.54
CA GLY A 214 -20.50 4.39 5.61
C GLY A 214 -19.20 5.11 5.22
N ALA A 215 -19.28 6.35 4.71
CA ALA A 215 -18.10 7.15 4.42
C ALA A 215 -17.38 7.59 5.71
N TYR A 216 -16.06 7.74 5.61
CA TYR A 216 -15.21 8.28 6.65
C TYR A 216 -14.62 9.61 6.22
N LEU A 217 -14.70 10.63 7.07
CA LEU A 217 -14.03 11.90 6.87
C LEU A 217 -12.92 12.06 7.91
N VAL A 218 -11.67 11.94 7.48
CA VAL A 218 -10.50 12.13 8.35
C VAL A 218 -10.04 13.57 8.24
N ILE A 219 -10.08 14.32 9.32
CA ILE A 219 -9.70 15.74 9.41
C ILE A 219 -8.47 15.86 10.30
N VAL A 220 -7.45 16.53 9.79
CA VAL A 220 -6.20 16.78 10.53
C VAL A 220 -5.78 18.23 10.34
N GLY A 221 -5.56 18.94 11.43
CA GLY A 221 -4.97 20.29 11.34
C GLY A 221 -5.60 21.31 12.29
N ASP A 222 -5.49 22.56 11.89
CA ASP A 222 -5.85 23.74 12.67
C ASP A 222 -7.36 24.03 12.56
N ILE A 223 -8.14 23.20 13.21
CA ILE A 223 -9.59 23.28 13.34
C ILE A 223 -10.03 22.55 14.61
N ASN A 224 -10.94 23.13 15.36
CA ASN A 224 -11.54 22.48 16.53
C ASN A 224 -12.83 21.71 16.16
N ARG A 225 -13.35 20.95 17.13
CA ARG A 225 -14.53 20.12 16.93
C ARG A 225 -15.77 20.88 16.51
N ALA A 226 -16.09 21.99 17.19
CA ALA A 226 -17.29 22.76 16.92
C ALA A 226 -17.26 23.36 15.50
N GLU A 227 -16.10 23.88 15.10
CA GLU A 227 -15.89 24.39 13.75
C GLU A 227 -16.01 23.28 12.69
N ALA A 228 -15.41 22.11 12.95
CA ALA A 228 -15.50 20.95 12.03
C ALA A 228 -16.95 20.50 11.84
N GLU A 229 -17.74 20.36 12.93
CA GLU A 229 -19.16 20.00 12.87
C GLU A 229 -19.98 21.01 12.06
N ALA A 230 -19.79 22.32 12.32
CA ALA A 230 -20.49 23.37 11.59
C ALA A 230 -20.16 23.39 10.10
N MET A 231 -18.87 23.22 9.75
CA MET A 231 -18.41 23.19 8.36
C MET A 231 -18.92 21.96 7.62
N ILE A 232 -18.88 20.77 8.25
CA ILE A 232 -19.39 19.55 7.63
C ILE A 232 -20.91 19.65 7.41
N GLU A 233 -21.65 20.12 8.36
CA GLU A 233 -23.11 20.31 8.22
C GLU A 233 -23.42 21.32 7.10
N LYS A 234 -22.67 22.42 7.00
CA LYS A 234 -22.84 23.44 5.96
C LYS A 234 -22.62 22.88 4.53
N TYR A 235 -21.52 22.14 4.34
CA TYR A 235 -21.08 21.74 3.00
C TYR A 235 -21.54 20.34 2.59
N PHE A 236 -21.68 19.40 3.53
CA PHE A 236 -22.07 18.02 3.27
C PHE A 236 -23.42 17.63 3.86
N GLY A 237 -24.08 18.49 4.65
CA GLY A 237 -25.34 18.16 5.33
C GLY A 237 -26.49 17.78 4.36
N LYS A 238 -26.47 18.30 3.14
CA LYS A 238 -27.45 17.97 2.09
C LYS A 238 -27.08 16.73 1.25
N TRP A 239 -25.90 16.18 1.47
CA TRP A 239 -25.46 14.99 0.76
C TRP A 239 -26.25 13.77 1.21
N THR A 240 -26.93 13.10 0.28
CA THR A 240 -27.82 11.97 0.54
C THR A 240 -27.38 10.75 -0.27
N GLY A 241 -27.82 9.58 0.13
CA GLY A 241 -27.56 8.33 -0.55
C GLY A 241 -27.69 7.13 0.40
N SER A 242 -27.89 5.96 -0.17
CA SER A 242 -27.90 4.71 0.59
C SER A 242 -26.48 4.19 0.79
N ALA A 243 -26.26 3.39 1.83
CA ALA A 243 -25.00 2.68 1.96
C ALA A 243 -24.78 1.79 0.73
N PRO A 244 -23.56 1.82 0.13
CA PRO A 244 -23.26 0.94 -1.00
C PRO A 244 -23.34 -0.53 -0.55
N THR A 245 -23.71 -1.40 -1.50
CA THR A 245 -23.67 -2.84 -1.26
C THR A 245 -22.19 -3.27 -1.18
N MET A 246 -21.83 -3.95 -0.10
CA MET A 246 -20.48 -4.51 0.07
C MET A 246 -20.45 -5.93 -0.50
N PRO A 247 -19.78 -6.18 -1.62
CA PRO A 247 -19.66 -7.52 -2.17
C PRO A 247 -18.84 -8.41 -1.24
N SER A 248 -19.21 -9.68 -1.16
CA SER A 248 -18.44 -10.72 -0.47
C SER A 248 -17.74 -11.58 -1.50
N PHE A 249 -16.47 -11.85 -1.29
CA PHE A 249 -15.66 -12.68 -2.18
C PHE A 249 -15.12 -13.88 -1.40
N GLU A 250 -15.02 -15.01 -2.09
CA GLU A 250 -14.37 -16.20 -1.55
C GLU A 250 -12.86 -15.99 -1.42
N ASN A 251 -12.24 -16.71 -0.51
CA ASN A 251 -10.79 -16.71 -0.43
C ASN A 251 -10.20 -17.32 -1.71
N PRO A 252 -9.06 -16.80 -2.19
CA PRO A 252 -8.41 -17.35 -3.37
C PRO A 252 -8.11 -18.85 -3.20
N ILE A 253 -8.28 -19.61 -4.28
CA ILE A 253 -8.02 -21.04 -4.31
C ILE A 253 -6.51 -21.27 -4.27
N LYS A 254 -6.06 -22.16 -3.40
CA LYS A 254 -4.65 -22.60 -3.38
C LYS A 254 -4.41 -23.58 -4.52
N ASN A 255 -3.31 -23.45 -5.21
CA ASN A 255 -2.87 -24.39 -6.23
C ASN A 255 -2.58 -25.77 -5.62
N ASN A 256 -2.64 -26.80 -6.44
CA ASN A 256 -2.14 -28.14 -6.12
C ASN A 256 -0.78 -28.32 -6.81
N GLY A 257 0.30 -27.95 -6.13
CA GLY A 257 1.65 -27.89 -6.69
C GLY A 257 2.02 -26.53 -7.29
N ASN A 258 3.28 -26.37 -7.66
CA ASN A 258 3.75 -25.16 -8.32
C ASN A 258 3.18 -25.06 -9.74
N GLN A 259 2.82 -23.86 -10.15
CA GLN A 259 2.36 -23.54 -11.50
C GLN A 259 3.28 -22.50 -12.11
N VAL A 260 3.72 -22.72 -13.35
CA VAL A 260 4.60 -21.79 -14.08
C VAL A 260 3.82 -21.05 -15.14
N TYR A 261 3.90 -19.73 -15.07
CA TYR A 261 3.28 -18.79 -16.01
C TYR A 261 4.36 -18.02 -16.74
N PHE A 262 4.22 -17.91 -18.05
CA PHE A 262 5.20 -17.22 -18.88
C PHE A 262 4.54 -16.16 -19.75
N VAL A 263 5.11 -14.95 -19.73
CA VAL A 263 4.75 -13.87 -20.65
C VAL A 263 5.93 -13.64 -21.57
N ASN A 264 5.72 -13.81 -22.89
CA ASN A 264 6.77 -13.59 -23.86
C ASN A 264 7.04 -12.10 -24.06
N LYS A 265 8.31 -11.70 -23.88
CA LYS A 265 8.81 -10.36 -24.20
C LYS A 265 10.01 -10.51 -25.14
N PRO A 266 9.79 -10.47 -26.47
CA PRO A 266 10.85 -10.64 -27.46
C PRO A 266 11.98 -9.63 -27.26
N GLY A 267 13.22 -10.12 -27.38
CA GLY A 267 14.41 -9.27 -27.24
C GLY A 267 14.76 -8.85 -25.80
N ALA A 268 14.05 -9.34 -24.78
CA ALA A 268 14.40 -9.07 -23.40
C ALA A 268 15.75 -9.70 -23.04
N VAL A 269 16.69 -8.90 -22.55
CA VAL A 269 18.02 -9.32 -22.08
C VAL A 269 18.01 -9.77 -20.62
N GLN A 270 16.94 -9.46 -19.91
CA GLN A 270 16.65 -9.88 -18.54
C GLN A 270 15.26 -10.48 -18.45
N SER A 271 15.07 -11.39 -17.52
CA SER A 271 13.77 -11.90 -17.14
C SER A 271 13.30 -11.25 -15.83
N VAL A 272 12.02 -10.87 -15.76
CA VAL A 272 11.35 -10.51 -14.52
C VAL A 272 10.78 -11.79 -13.91
N ILE A 273 11.14 -12.09 -12.67
CA ILE A 273 10.64 -13.24 -11.93
C ILE A 273 9.78 -12.74 -10.76
N LYS A 274 8.56 -13.28 -10.63
CA LYS A 274 7.71 -13.14 -9.45
C LYS A 274 7.26 -14.53 -9.00
N ILE A 275 7.67 -14.95 -7.80
CA ILE A 275 7.16 -16.16 -7.14
C ILE A 275 6.17 -15.68 -6.10
N THR A 276 4.91 -16.08 -6.21
CA THR A 276 3.81 -15.52 -5.45
C THR A 276 2.78 -16.57 -5.03
N PHE A 277 1.99 -16.25 -4.04
CA PHE A 277 0.84 -17.04 -3.61
C PHE A 277 -0.16 -16.15 -2.84
N PRO A 278 -1.46 -16.43 -2.95
CA PRO A 278 -2.47 -15.73 -2.16
C PRO A 278 -2.49 -16.22 -0.72
N ILE A 279 -2.85 -15.32 0.19
CA ILE A 279 -3.07 -15.62 1.62
C ILE A 279 -4.46 -15.15 2.06
N SER A 280 -5.09 -15.89 2.97
CA SER A 280 -6.40 -15.54 3.53
C SER A 280 -6.33 -14.42 4.59
N MET A 281 -5.15 -13.86 4.86
CA MET A 281 -4.96 -12.78 5.80
C MET A 281 -5.59 -11.49 5.28
N ARG A 282 -6.30 -10.79 6.17
CA ARG A 282 -7.00 -9.52 5.87
C ARG A 282 -6.51 -8.41 6.79
N ASN A 283 -6.77 -7.18 6.42
CA ASN A 283 -6.58 -6.05 7.32
C ASN A 283 -7.28 -6.30 8.66
N GLY A 284 -6.60 -5.99 9.77
CA GLY A 284 -7.10 -6.28 11.13
C GLY A 284 -6.83 -7.69 11.66
N SER A 285 -6.27 -8.61 10.89
CA SER A 285 -5.90 -9.94 11.38
C SER A 285 -4.83 -9.86 12.47
N LYS A 286 -4.96 -10.68 13.50
CA LYS A 286 -4.05 -10.71 14.67
C LYS A 286 -2.59 -11.01 14.31
N ASP A 287 -2.36 -11.70 13.21
CA ASP A 287 -1.04 -12.11 12.75
C ASP A 287 -0.36 -11.09 11.81
N ASN A 288 -1.05 -9.98 11.47
CA ASN A 288 -0.53 -8.97 10.52
C ASN A 288 0.85 -8.44 10.94
N LEU A 289 1.03 -8.09 12.22
CA LEU A 289 2.31 -7.56 12.70
C LEU A 289 3.43 -8.60 12.56
N LYS A 290 3.17 -9.85 12.96
CA LYS A 290 4.15 -10.94 12.88
C LYS A 290 4.49 -11.27 11.42
N MET A 291 3.50 -11.30 10.53
CA MET A 291 3.70 -11.54 9.11
C MET A 291 4.51 -10.42 8.45
N ASN A 292 4.27 -9.18 8.84
CA ASN A 292 5.08 -8.03 8.39
C ASN A 292 6.55 -8.14 8.86
N VAL A 293 6.80 -8.60 10.09
CA VAL A 293 8.16 -8.81 10.57
C VAL A 293 8.83 -9.96 9.81
N LEU A 294 8.12 -11.06 9.56
CA LEU A 294 8.61 -12.18 8.77
C LEU A 294 8.99 -11.75 7.35
N ASN A 295 8.13 -11.00 6.68
CA ASN A 295 8.40 -10.48 5.34
C ASN A 295 9.63 -9.57 5.30
N ASP A 296 9.82 -8.72 6.33
CA ASP A 296 10.98 -7.82 6.38
C ASP A 296 12.29 -8.60 6.62
N VAL A 297 12.29 -9.70 7.36
CA VAL A 297 13.45 -10.61 7.46
C VAL A 297 13.72 -11.29 6.12
N PHE A 298 12.67 -11.68 5.41
CA PHE A 298 12.77 -12.43 4.16
C PHE A 298 13.33 -11.60 3.02
N GLY A 299 12.67 -10.49 2.67
CA GLY A 299 13.04 -9.67 1.51
C GLY A 299 12.50 -8.24 1.53
N GLY A 300 11.61 -7.88 2.49
CA GLY A 300 10.99 -6.56 2.58
C GLY A 300 11.85 -5.50 3.29
N GLY A 301 12.83 -5.91 4.08
CA GLY A 301 13.62 -5.05 4.97
C GLY A 301 14.86 -4.39 4.34
N GLY A 302 15.11 -4.54 3.05
CA GLY A 302 16.26 -3.94 2.35
C GLY A 302 17.49 -4.86 2.27
N PHE A 303 18.69 -4.30 2.35
CA PHE A 303 19.95 -5.02 2.04
C PHE A 303 20.31 -6.18 2.99
N GLY A 304 19.88 -6.15 4.23
CA GLY A 304 20.18 -7.18 5.22
C GLY A 304 19.28 -8.43 5.18
N THR A 305 18.37 -8.52 4.21
CA THR A 305 17.39 -9.60 4.12
C THR A 305 17.95 -10.87 3.49
N ARG A 306 17.31 -12.03 3.73
CA ARG A 306 17.74 -13.32 3.19
C ARG A 306 17.83 -13.32 1.68
N LEU A 307 16.83 -12.78 0.98
CA LEU A 307 16.83 -12.71 -0.49
C LEU A 307 17.98 -11.86 -1.03
N MET A 308 18.23 -10.70 -0.42
CA MET A 308 19.32 -9.81 -0.84
C MET A 308 20.68 -10.45 -0.60
N GLN A 309 20.90 -11.07 0.57
CA GLN A 309 22.16 -11.75 0.86
C GLN A 309 22.44 -12.89 -0.11
N ASN A 310 21.45 -13.74 -0.39
CA ASN A 310 21.64 -14.87 -1.29
C ASN A 310 21.81 -14.43 -2.76
N LEU A 311 20.83 -13.70 -3.31
CA LEU A 311 20.75 -13.50 -4.76
C LEU A 311 21.59 -12.32 -5.26
N ARG A 312 21.82 -11.31 -4.41
CA ARG A 312 22.67 -10.17 -4.77
C ARG A 312 24.11 -10.34 -4.28
N GLU A 313 24.30 -10.49 -2.96
CA GLU A 313 25.64 -10.45 -2.36
C GLU A 313 26.43 -11.74 -2.66
N ASP A 314 25.83 -12.93 -2.43
CA ASP A 314 26.52 -14.21 -2.60
C ASP A 314 26.59 -14.68 -4.07
N LYS A 315 25.48 -14.55 -4.82
CA LYS A 315 25.36 -15.11 -6.18
C LYS A 315 25.58 -14.07 -7.27
N ALA A 316 25.42 -12.79 -7.00
CA ALA A 316 25.51 -11.71 -7.99
C ALA A 316 24.57 -11.93 -9.22
N TYR A 317 23.38 -12.52 -9.01
CA TYR A 317 22.43 -12.79 -10.08
C TYR A 317 21.63 -11.55 -10.48
N THR A 318 21.45 -10.62 -9.55
CA THR A 318 20.64 -9.42 -9.71
C THR A 318 21.18 -8.24 -8.89
N TYR A 319 20.77 -7.02 -9.22
CA TYR A 319 20.95 -5.84 -8.37
C TYR A 319 20.02 -5.81 -7.17
N GLY A 320 18.93 -6.57 -7.18
CA GLY A 320 18.01 -6.68 -6.06
C GLY A 320 16.97 -7.78 -6.24
N CYS A 321 16.74 -8.52 -5.14
CA CYS A 321 15.64 -9.45 -5.01
C CYS A 321 14.90 -9.13 -3.72
N TYR A 322 13.62 -8.85 -3.84
CA TYR A 322 12.79 -8.35 -2.75
C TYR A 322 11.56 -9.22 -2.54
N SER A 323 11.00 -9.18 -1.34
CA SER A 323 9.65 -9.69 -1.11
C SER A 323 8.67 -8.57 -0.82
N GLY A 324 7.43 -8.78 -1.25
CA GLY A 324 6.28 -7.93 -0.97
C GLY A 324 5.21 -8.71 -0.22
N LEU A 325 4.62 -8.07 0.78
CA LEU A 325 3.43 -8.54 1.47
C LEU A 325 2.33 -7.51 1.25
N ASN A 326 1.26 -7.90 0.59
CA ASN A 326 0.07 -7.07 0.44
C ASN A 326 -1.08 -7.71 1.23
N ILE A 327 -1.72 -6.93 2.08
CA ILE A 327 -2.86 -7.34 2.90
C ILE A 327 -3.97 -6.33 2.68
N GLU A 328 -5.06 -6.82 2.11
CA GLU A 328 -6.24 -6.04 1.75
C GLU A 328 -7.46 -6.46 2.59
N ASP A 329 -8.60 -5.83 2.34
CA ASP A 329 -9.84 -6.09 3.08
C ASP A 329 -10.43 -7.47 2.79
N ASN A 330 -10.19 -8.02 1.60
CA ASN A 330 -10.76 -9.31 1.14
C ASN A 330 -9.72 -10.42 0.93
N GLY A 331 -8.50 -10.27 1.47
CA GLY A 331 -7.41 -11.22 1.33
C GLY A 331 -6.08 -10.53 1.11
N GLY A 332 -5.06 -11.28 0.76
CA GLY A 332 -3.74 -10.72 0.48
C GLY A 332 -2.88 -11.67 -0.33
N TRP A 333 -1.66 -11.27 -0.60
CA TRP A 333 -0.67 -12.12 -1.26
C TRP A 333 0.75 -11.81 -0.78
N VAL A 334 1.61 -12.79 -0.94
CA VAL A 334 3.06 -12.64 -0.79
C VAL A 334 3.68 -12.81 -2.16
N SER A 335 4.69 -12.02 -2.46
CA SER A 335 5.50 -12.20 -3.68
C SER A 335 6.97 -12.05 -3.34
N ALA A 336 7.84 -12.75 -4.09
CA ALA A 336 9.29 -12.56 -4.04
C ALA A 336 9.85 -12.58 -5.46
N GLY A 337 10.83 -11.72 -5.76
CA GLY A 337 11.42 -11.69 -7.08
C GLY A 337 12.22 -10.44 -7.38
N GLY A 338 12.52 -10.26 -8.66
CA GLY A 338 13.32 -9.15 -9.20
C GLY A 338 13.66 -9.38 -10.66
N ASN A 339 14.62 -8.62 -11.17
CA ASN A 339 15.07 -8.66 -12.55
C ASN A 339 16.42 -9.40 -12.63
N PHE A 340 16.51 -10.41 -13.46
CA PHE A 340 17.65 -11.33 -13.54
C PHE A 340 18.16 -11.46 -14.98
N ARG A 341 19.44 -11.68 -15.15
CA ARG A 341 19.99 -12.02 -16.48
C ARG A 341 19.40 -13.34 -16.97
N ASN A 342 19.04 -13.46 -18.24
CA ASN A 342 18.44 -14.67 -18.84
C ASN A 342 19.24 -15.95 -18.56
N ALA A 343 20.57 -15.83 -18.51
CA ALA A 343 21.47 -16.97 -18.25
C ALA A 343 21.28 -17.61 -16.86
N VAL A 344 20.75 -16.88 -15.88
CA VAL A 344 20.61 -17.33 -14.49
C VAL A 344 19.14 -17.42 -14.03
N THR A 345 18.17 -17.31 -14.94
CA THR A 345 16.73 -17.31 -14.61
C THR A 345 16.32 -18.53 -13.81
N ASP A 346 16.66 -19.72 -14.27
CA ASP A 346 16.32 -20.98 -13.58
C ASP A 346 17.03 -21.14 -12.23
N SER A 347 18.29 -20.70 -12.16
CA SER A 347 19.05 -20.69 -10.91
C SER A 347 18.47 -19.71 -9.91
N ALA A 348 18.01 -18.55 -10.35
CA ALA A 348 17.35 -17.55 -9.50
C ALA A 348 16.02 -18.08 -8.94
N ILE A 349 15.18 -18.73 -9.75
CA ILE A 349 13.95 -19.38 -9.30
C ILE A 349 14.29 -20.43 -8.22
N THR A 350 15.29 -21.28 -8.47
CA THR A 350 15.73 -22.31 -7.50
C THR A 350 16.11 -21.66 -6.16
N GLN A 351 16.88 -20.58 -6.18
CA GLN A 351 17.32 -19.90 -4.96
C GLN A 351 16.17 -19.24 -4.22
N ILE A 352 15.22 -18.58 -4.91
CA ILE A 352 14.06 -17.95 -4.26
C ILE A 352 13.18 -19.03 -3.60
N LEU A 353 12.91 -20.14 -4.29
CA LEU A 353 12.15 -21.27 -3.72
C LEU A 353 12.87 -21.88 -2.52
N MET A 354 14.20 -22.01 -2.58
CA MET A 354 15.02 -22.47 -1.46
C MET A 354 14.86 -21.53 -0.25
N GLU A 355 14.91 -20.22 -0.44
CA GLU A 355 14.74 -19.25 0.64
C GLU A 355 13.32 -19.31 1.25
N PHE A 356 12.27 -19.52 0.46
CA PHE A 356 10.92 -19.80 1.01
C PHE A 356 10.90 -21.06 1.86
N ASN A 357 11.53 -22.13 1.40
CA ASN A 357 11.62 -23.39 2.17
C ASN A 357 12.42 -23.21 3.47
N ARG A 358 13.48 -22.39 3.44
CA ARG A 358 14.27 -22.06 4.63
C ARG A 358 13.45 -21.31 5.69
N LEU A 359 12.48 -20.46 5.28
CA LEU A 359 11.56 -19.82 6.24
C LEU A 359 10.74 -20.85 7.04
N ASN A 360 10.36 -21.97 6.41
CA ASN A 360 9.62 -23.05 7.07
C ASN A 360 10.53 -23.97 7.88
N ALA A 361 11.75 -24.25 7.43
CA ALA A 361 12.64 -25.25 7.99
C ALA A 361 13.59 -24.70 9.05
N GLU A 362 14.09 -23.48 8.87
CA GLU A 362 15.13 -22.89 9.72
C GLU A 362 14.54 -21.87 10.69
N VAL A 363 15.05 -21.88 11.92
CA VAL A 363 14.71 -20.86 12.93
C VAL A 363 15.34 -19.54 12.52
N ILE A 364 14.55 -18.46 12.55
CA ILE A 364 15.05 -17.10 12.34
C ILE A 364 15.91 -16.72 13.53
N THR A 365 17.13 -16.21 13.26
CA THR A 365 18.08 -15.89 14.31
C THR A 365 17.71 -14.60 15.07
N ASP A 366 18.16 -14.49 16.33
CA ASP A 366 17.96 -13.28 17.12
C ASP A 366 18.62 -12.05 16.48
N LYS A 367 19.66 -12.24 15.69
CA LYS A 367 20.32 -11.15 14.92
C LYS A 367 19.40 -10.62 13.82
N GLU A 368 18.77 -11.50 13.02
CA GLU A 368 17.86 -11.12 11.92
C GLU A 368 16.63 -10.41 12.47
N ILE A 369 15.98 -10.99 13.49
CA ILE A 369 14.79 -10.39 14.09
C ILE A 369 15.11 -9.08 14.83
N GLY A 370 16.26 -9.01 15.51
CA GLY A 370 16.69 -7.81 16.23
C GLY A 370 16.89 -6.61 15.31
N LEU A 371 17.56 -6.81 14.17
CA LEU A 371 17.73 -5.76 13.16
C LEU A 371 16.38 -5.27 12.64
N THR A 372 15.50 -6.18 12.26
CA THR A 372 14.15 -5.87 11.74
C THR A 372 13.32 -5.10 12.77
N LYS A 373 13.30 -5.53 14.03
CA LYS A 373 12.61 -4.84 15.12
C LYS A 373 13.15 -3.42 15.31
N ALA A 374 14.47 -3.23 15.30
CA ALA A 374 15.07 -1.91 15.46
C ALA A 374 14.68 -0.94 14.35
N VAL A 375 14.70 -1.41 13.09
CA VAL A 375 14.29 -0.61 11.93
C VAL A 375 12.79 -0.27 12.00
N LYS A 376 11.92 -1.25 12.31
CA LYS A 376 10.47 -1.01 12.45
C LYS A 376 10.15 -0.06 13.61
N ALA A 377 10.80 -0.20 14.74
CA ALA A 377 10.61 0.68 15.89
C ALA A 377 11.03 2.13 15.56
N GLY A 378 12.16 2.31 14.87
CA GLY A 378 12.64 3.61 14.42
C GLY A 378 11.67 4.26 13.40
N ASN A 379 11.20 3.49 12.43
CA ASN A 379 10.23 3.97 11.43
C ASN A 379 8.89 4.34 12.07
N PHE A 380 8.40 3.52 12.98
CA PHE A 380 7.17 3.79 13.71
C PHE A 380 7.30 5.08 14.55
N SER A 381 8.36 5.21 15.34
CA SER A 381 8.60 6.38 16.18
C SER A 381 8.66 7.67 15.36
N ARG A 382 9.40 7.66 14.24
CA ARG A 382 9.50 8.81 13.33
C ARG A 382 8.15 9.13 12.67
N SER A 383 7.32 8.14 12.38
CA SER A 383 6.01 8.35 11.74
C SER A 383 5.06 9.15 12.63
N LEU A 384 5.23 9.10 13.96
CA LEU A 384 4.38 9.83 14.92
C LEU A 384 4.59 11.35 14.92
N GLU A 385 5.64 11.85 14.31
CA GLU A 385 5.85 13.29 14.11
C GLU A 385 4.77 13.90 13.21
N ARG A 386 4.09 13.08 12.41
CA ARG A 386 3.04 13.51 11.49
C ARG A 386 1.65 13.26 12.11
N SER A 387 0.87 14.31 12.26
CA SER A 387 -0.52 14.22 12.77
C SER A 387 -1.42 13.33 11.93
N GLN A 388 -1.17 13.26 10.60
CA GLN A 388 -1.85 12.36 9.68
C GLN A 388 -1.66 10.88 10.05
N THR A 389 -0.52 10.51 10.65
CA THR A 389 -0.28 9.15 11.13
C THR A 389 -1.22 8.78 12.27
N VAL A 390 -1.41 9.70 13.23
CA VAL A 390 -2.32 9.48 14.37
C VAL A 390 -3.78 9.36 13.89
N ALA A 391 -4.19 10.22 12.97
CA ALA A 391 -5.53 10.14 12.36
C ALA A 391 -5.75 8.82 11.59
N ARG A 392 -4.73 8.35 10.86
CA ARG A 392 -4.77 7.04 10.19
C ARG A 392 -4.87 5.88 11.19
N PHE A 393 -4.22 5.99 12.34
CA PHE A 393 -4.36 4.98 13.41
C PHE A 393 -5.79 4.91 13.91
N ALA A 394 -6.42 6.06 14.17
CA ALA A 394 -7.82 6.10 14.58
C ALA A 394 -8.75 5.53 13.50
N PHE A 395 -8.51 5.87 12.23
CA PHE A 395 -9.23 5.28 11.10
C PHE A 395 -9.09 3.75 11.05
N ASN A 396 -7.88 3.22 11.18
CA ASN A 396 -7.64 1.78 11.14
C ASN A 396 -8.29 1.06 12.34
N ILE A 397 -8.23 1.66 13.54
CA ILE A 397 -8.91 1.13 14.73
C ILE A 397 -10.41 1.02 14.47
N GLU A 398 -11.01 2.08 13.96
CA GLU A 398 -12.45 2.13 13.71
C GLU A 398 -12.87 1.19 12.55
N LYS A 399 -12.14 1.25 11.42
CA LYS A 399 -12.47 0.46 10.23
C LYS A 399 -12.27 -1.03 10.44
N TYR A 400 -11.19 -1.42 11.11
CA TYR A 400 -10.80 -2.84 11.24
C TYR A 400 -11.12 -3.44 12.61
N GLY A 401 -11.77 -2.68 13.50
CA GLY A 401 -12.13 -3.16 14.84
C GLY A 401 -10.92 -3.51 15.71
N LEU A 402 -9.80 -2.79 15.54
CA LEU A 402 -8.59 -3.04 16.33
C LEU A 402 -8.78 -2.59 17.79
N PRO A 403 -8.03 -3.17 18.75
CA PRO A 403 -8.00 -2.65 20.11
C PRO A 403 -7.67 -1.15 20.15
N LYS A 404 -8.32 -0.38 21.01
CA LYS A 404 -8.13 1.07 21.11
C LYS A 404 -6.69 1.49 21.43
N ASP A 405 -5.95 0.63 22.09
CA ASP A 405 -4.54 0.80 22.45
C ASP A 405 -3.54 0.14 21.48
N TYR A 406 -4.01 -0.42 20.36
CA TYR A 406 -3.19 -1.17 19.41
C TYR A 406 -1.91 -0.44 19.02
N TYR A 407 -1.99 0.82 18.63
CA TYR A 407 -0.82 1.61 18.25
C TYR A 407 -0.05 2.16 19.45
N LYS A 408 -0.69 2.33 20.63
CA LYS A 408 0.00 2.72 21.87
C LYS A 408 0.88 1.60 22.41
N THR A 409 0.51 0.36 22.16
CA THR A 409 1.24 -0.85 22.57
C THR A 409 2.06 -1.47 21.46
N TYR A 410 2.12 -0.81 20.28
CA TYR A 410 2.78 -1.36 19.08
C TYR A 410 4.25 -1.75 19.35
N LEU A 411 5.04 -0.91 20.00
CA LEU A 411 6.46 -1.20 20.29
C LEU A 411 6.62 -2.38 21.24
N GLN A 412 5.74 -2.51 22.25
CA GLN A 412 5.75 -3.66 23.16
C GLN A 412 5.38 -4.94 22.41
N SER A 413 4.35 -4.87 21.55
CA SER A 413 3.92 -6.01 20.72
C SER A 413 5.02 -6.42 19.74
N LEU A 414 5.71 -5.45 19.13
CA LEU A 414 6.85 -5.70 18.24
C LEU A 414 8.01 -6.36 18.98
N ASP A 415 8.36 -5.84 20.17
CA ASP A 415 9.46 -6.36 21.00
C ASP A 415 9.18 -7.79 21.48
N ALA A 416 7.92 -8.11 21.79
CA ALA A 416 7.49 -9.41 22.25
C ALA A 416 7.54 -10.53 21.20
N ILE A 417 7.65 -10.20 19.89
CA ILE A 417 7.71 -11.21 18.83
C ILE A 417 8.99 -12.04 18.98
N SER A 418 8.85 -13.34 19.11
CA SER A 418 9.95 -14.29 19.24
C SER A 418 10.29 -14.99 17.92
N PRO A 419 11.47 -15.63 17.80
CA PRO A 419 11.77 -16.55 16.69
C PRO A 419 10.70 -17.65 16.52
N ALA A 420 10.16 -18.18 17.61
CA ALA A 420 9.11 -19.20 17.58
C ALA A 420 7.78 -18.66 16.99
N ASP A 421 7.43 -17.41 17.28
CA ASP A 421 6.28 -16.76 16.65
C ASP A 421 6.43 -16.68 15.14
N LEU A 422 7.60 -16.25 14.65
CA LEU A 422 7.86 -16.14 13.21
C LEU A 422 7.90 -17.52 12.53
N GLN A 423 8.45 -18.54 13.19
CA GLN A 423 8.41 -19.91 12.70
C GLN A 423 6.96 -20.42 12.58
N HIS A 424 6.12 -20.10 13.56
CA HIS A 424 4.69 -20.45 13.51
C HIS A 424 3.98 -19.75 12.34
N ILE A 425 4.24 -18.47 12.13
CA ILE A 425 3.68 -17.69 11.00
C ILE A 425 4.14 -18.28 9.67
N ALA A 426 5.44 -18.58 9.53
CA ALA A 426 5.96 -19.20 8.31
C ALA A 426 5.22 -20.50 8.00
N LYS A 427 5.13 -21.43 8.95
CA LYS A 427 4.43 -22.72 8.78
C LYS A 427 2.93 -22.58 8.50
N THR A 428 2.31 -21.50 8.97
CA THR A 428 0.87 -21.27 8.79
C THR A 428 0.54 -20.71 7.43
N TYR A 429 1.35 -19.77 6.93
CA TYR A 429 1.00 -18.96 5.77
C TYR A 429 1.89 -19.18 4.54
N ILE A 430 3.17 -19.61 4.71
CA ILE A 430 4.09 -19.81 3.59
C ILE A 430 3.97 -21.25 3.09
N PRO A 431 3.58 -21.47 1.82
CA PRO A 431 3.54 -22.82 1.24
C PRO A 431 4.96 -23.37 1.05
N THR A 432 5.06 -24.69 0.92
CA THR A 432 6.33 -25.37 0.57
C THR A 432 6.39 -25.76 -0.90
N ASN A 433 5.25 -25.83 -1.59
CA ASN A 433 5.15 -26.34 -2.97
C ASN A 433 3.91 -25.87 -3.74
N ASN A 434 3.27 -24.80 -3.38
CA ASN A 434 2.04 -24.31 -4.04
C ASN A 434 2.22 -22.84 -4.49
N PHE A 435 3.30 -22.61 -5.25
CA PHE A 435 3.64 -21.29 -5.74
C PHE A 435 3.13 -21.05 -7.15
N ASN A 436 2.71 -19.82 -7.44
CA ASN A 436 2.63 -19.27 -8.77
C ASN A 436 4.01 -18.68 -9.13
N ILE A 437 4.66 -19.22 -10.16
CA ILE A 437 5.96 -18.79 -10.64
C ILE A 437 5.76 -18.06 -11.96
N ILE A 438 5.84 -16.75 -11.94
CA ILE A 438 5.63 -15.89 -13.11
C ILE A 438 6.99 -15.47 -13.64
N VAL A 439 7.19 -15.65 -14.94
CA VAL A 439 8.40 -15.26 -15.64
C VAL A 439 8.02 -14.47 -16.89
N VAL A 440 8.52 -13.24 -16.97
CA VAL A 440 8.42 -12.41 -18.18
C VAL A 440 9.80 -12.32 -18.79
N GLY A 441 9.93 -12.70 -20.07
CA GLY A 441 11.24 -12.68 -20.72
C GLY A 441 11.23 -13.20 -22.15
N ASN A 442 12.42 -13.42 -22.72
CA ASN A 442 12.57 -14.01 -24.06
C ASN A 442 12.17 -15.49 -24.04
N GLU A 443 11.52 -15.97 -25.09
CA GLU A 443 11.03 -17.35 -25.23
C GLU A 443 12.12 -18.44 -25.04
N GLU A 444 13.39 -18.12 -25.28
CA GLU A 444 14.53 -19.03 -25.09
C GLU A 444 14.66 -19.57 -23.65
N ILE A 445 14.10 -18.86 -22.67
CA ILE A 445 14.17 -19.29 -21.27
C ILE A 445 13.08 -20.30 -20.90
N MET A 446 12.04 -20.44 -21.73
CA MET A 446 10.84 -21.21 -21.42
C MET A 446 11.15 -22.68 -21.10
N GLU A 447 12.00 -23.33 -21.90
CA GLU A 447 12.39 -24.72 -21.65
C GLU A 447 13.09 -24.93 -20.31
N LYS A 448 13.88 -23.95 -19.85
CA LYS A 448 14.61 -24.03 -18.57
C LYS A 448 13.69 -23.93 -17.36
N ILE A 449 12.55 -23.24 -17.50
CA ILE A 449 11.62 -23.01 -16.39
C ILE A 449 10.54 -24.10 -16.25
N LYS A 450 10.29 -24.92 -17.26
CA LYS A 450 9.33 -26.06 -17.24
C LYS A 450 9.49 -26.97 -16.03
N ARG A 451 10.72 -27.21 -15.61
CA ARG A 451 11.03 -28.11 -14.50
C ARG A 451 10.47 -27.66 -13.14
N PHE A 452 10.05 -26.40 -13.04
CA PHE A 452 9.48 -25.86 -11.82
C PHE A 452 7.96 -26.04 -11.73
N ASP A 453 7.34 -26.37 -12.87
CA ASP A 453 5.91 -26.70 -12.89
C ASP A 453 5.66 -28.12 -12.45
N SER A 454 4.61 -28.33 -11.67
CA SER A 454 4.29 -29.64 -11.09
C SER A 454 3.80 -30.66 -12.11
N ASP A 455 3.22 -30.21 -13.24
CA ASP A 455 2.78 -31.10 -14.33
C ASP A 455 3.68 -30.99 -15.58
N GLY A 456 4.70 -30.14 -15.52
CA GLY A 456 5.66 -29.88 -16.60
C GLY A 456 5.14 -29.02 -17.73
N LYS A 457 3.98 -28.34 -17.55
CA LYS A 457 3.39 -27.45 -18.55
C LYS A 457 3.52 -26.01 -18.10
N VAL A 458 4.00 -25.16 -19.02
CA VAL A 458 4.07 -23.73 -18.81
C VAL A 458 2.82 -23.09 -19.40
N THR A 459 2.05 -22.37 -18.58
CA THR A 459 0.90 -21.60 -19.04
C THR A 459 1.36 -20.29 -19.64
N ILE A 460 0.98 -20.01 -20.88
CA ILE A 460 1.35 -18.78 -21.59
C ILE A 460 0.29 -17.72 -21.33
N LEU A 461 0.74 -16.52 -20.96
CA LEU A 461 -0.11 -15.35 -20.71
C LEU A 461 0.23 -14.24 -21.70
N ASP A 462 -0.78 -13.39 -21.97
CA ASP A 462 -0.59 -12.12 -22.66
C ASP A 462 -0.03 -11.03 -21.72
N GLU A 463 0.17 -9.83 -22.24
CA GLU A 463 0.68 -8.67 -21.48
C GLU A 463 -0.26 -8.19 -20.37
N PHE A 464 -1.51 -8.62 -20.38
CA PHE A 464 -2.53 -8.32 -19.37
C PHE A 464 -2.69 -9.43 -18.32
N GLY A 465 -1.94 -10.53 -18.46
CA GLY A 465 -1.98 -11.67 -17.56
C GLY A 465 -3.08 -12.69 -17.89
N HIS A 466 -3.72 -12.63 -19.04
CA HIS A 466 -4.74 -13.59 -19.47
C HIS A 466 -4.14 -14.76 -20.23
N VAL A 467 -4.71 -15.96 -20.05
CA VAL A 467 -4.24 -17.18 -20.74
C VAL A 467 -4.43 -17.05 -22.25
N ILE A 468 -3.37 -17.30 -22.99
CA ILE A 468 -3.40 -17.41 -24.46
C ILE A 468 -3.62 -18.91 -24.80
N ASN A 469 -4.75 -19.20 -25.46
CA ASN A 469 -5.10 -20.54 -25.94
C ASN A 469 -4.39 -20.87 -27.27
#